data_dbbc8b39a8516ca45460aed2a72aa678
#
_entry.id   dbbc8b39a8516ca45460aed2a72aa678
#
_cell.length_a   1.000
_cell.length_b   1.000
_cell.length_c   1.000
_cell.angle_alpha   90.00
_cell.angle_beta   90.00
_cell.angle_gamma   90.00
#
_symmetry.space_group_name_H-M   'P 1'
#
loop_
_entity.id
_entity.type
_entity.pdbx_description
1 polymer ?
#
loop_
_entity_poly.entity_id
_entity_poly.type
_entity_poly.pdbx_seq_one_letter_code
_entity_poly.pdbx_strand_id
1 'polypeptide(L)'
;MKKTYSLSKPMPPLWLMYPSITRYSIGWRMGYGEGYANEYFRWYSSLSTEEKQKYQQMFPEPKGWLGWYKDTDEDIYDDGTLFWSKDHKLKYSLDSLQKDFRKGKKTKYIFFWGHQPSSDGKITKSCMSQWWKSKFTIDTSHYCCMEQYMMAEKARIFNDQDMLDAILKSNSPKQIKEFGRKVRHFDEEIWRRKRSAIILNGNFAKFLQDNELKQYLIQTKGKVLVEASPFDKIWGIGLSVDDENIKNPLLWKGQNLLGFALMEVRDELIKICENENRIDYESLYKQYG
;
A
#
# COMPACT_ATOMS: atom_id res chain seq x y z
N MET A 1 11.75 16.15 31.40
CA MET A 1 11.23 17.34 30.68
C MET A 1 10.16 16.85 29.72
N LYS A 2 8.91 17.41 29.81
CA LYS A 2 7.89 17.14 28.78
C LYS A 2 8.37 17.73 27.45
N LYS A 3 8.49 16.92 26.41
CA LYS A 3 8.81 17.40 25.07
C LYS A 3 7.69 18.31 24.58
N THR A 4 8.04 19.49 24.10
CA THR A 4 7.08 20.42 23.51
C THR A 4 7.09 20.20 22.00
N TYR A 5 6.00 19.68 21.48
CA TYR A 5 5.79 19.54 20.04
C TYR A 5 5.29 20.88 19.44
N SER A 6 5.63 21.16 18.20
CA SER A 6 5.23 22.36 17.46
C SER A 6 5.10 22.02 15.97
N LEU A 7 4.63 22.95 15.15
CA LEU A 7 4.56 22.74 13.70
C LEU A 7 5.95 22.60 13.03
N SER A 8 7.01 23.06 13.67
CA SER A 8 8.39 22.84 13.18
C SER A 8 8.95 21.46 13.56
N LYS A 9 8.45 20.86 14.65
CA LYS A 9 8.74 19.49 15.11
C LYS A 9 7.42 18.84 15.54
N PRO A 10 6.57 18.46 14.58
CA PRO A 10 5.23 18.00 14.89
C PRO A 10 5.21 16.55 15.38
N MET A 11 4.16 16.20 16.12
CA MET A 11 3.79 14.81 16.25
C MET A 11 3.30 14.29 14.89
N PRO A 12 3.78 13.14 14.41
CA PRO A 12 3.22 12.55 13.20
C PRO A 12 1.75 12.15 13.41
N PRO A 13 0.92 12.18 12.37
CA PRO A 13 -0.40 11.61 12.47
C PRO A 13 -0.32 10.10 12.70
N LEU A 14 -1.41 9.52 13.21
CA LEU A 14 -1.46 8.12 13.64
C LEU A 14 -1.01 7.14 12.55
N TRP A 15 -1.41 7.37 11.31
CA TRP A 15 -1.04 6.52 10.16
C TRP A 15 0.43 6.57 9.75
N LEU A 16 1.19 7.58 10.17
CA LEU A 16 2.64 7.64 9.99
C LEU A 16 3.40 7.11 11.19
N MET A 17 2.88 7.27 12.40
CA MET A 17 3.54 6.76 13.60
C MET A 17 3.41 5.24 13.70
N TYR A 18 2.22 4.71 13.48
CA TYR A 18 1.95 3.27 13.52
C TYR A 18 1.24 2.80 12.24
N PRO A 19 1.95 2.73 11.11
CA PRO A 19 1.35 2.39 9.82
C PRO A 19 0.80 0.96 9.73
N SER A 20 1.04 0.14 10.77
CA SER A 20 0.47 -1.19 10.91
C SER A 20 -0.91 -1.21 11.57
N ILE A 21 -1.30 -0.14 12.28
CA ILE A 21 -2.60 -0.06 12.95
C ILE A 21 -3.59 0.64 12.03
N THR A 22 -4.67 -0.05 11.67
CA THR A 22 -5.72 0.53 10.82
C THR A 22 -6.59 1.53 11.58
N ARG A 23 -7.31 2.40 10.87
CA ARG A 23 -8.09 3.50 11.47
C ARG A 23 -9.03 3.05 12.59
N TYR A 24 -9.73 1.94 12.40
CA TYR A 24 -10.75 1.44 13.34
C TYR A 24 -10.26 0.30 14.23
N SER A 25 -8.96 0.04 14.23
CA SER A 25 -8.36 -1.02 15.02
C SER A 25 -8.56 -0.80 16.53
N ILE A 26 -8.78 -1.89 17.26
CA ILE A 26 -8.74 -1.89 18.72
C ILE A 26 -7.36 -1.50 19.27
N GLY A 27 -6.31 -1.60 18.45
CA GLY A 27 -4.95 -1.19 18.82
C GLY A 27 -4.82 0.27 19.27
N TRP A 28 -5.79 1.13 18.93
CA TRP A 28 -5.86 2.51 19.40
C TRP A 28 -6.51 2.68 20.79
N ARG A 29 -7.15 1.65 21.32
CA ARG A 29 -7.89 1.69 22.60
C ARG A 29 -7.33 0.76 23.67
N MET A 30 -6.77 -0.38 23.25
CA MET A 30 -6.31 -1.44 24.15
C MET A 30 -4.99 -2.07 23.65
N GLY A 31 -4.18 -1.31 22.93
CA GLY A 31 -2.95 -1.78 22.34
C GLY A 31 -1.81 -0.77 22.40
N TYR A 32 -0.70 -1.09 21.76
CA TYR A 32 0.52 -0.27 21.76
C TYR A 32 0.34 1.14 21.17
N GLY A 33 -0.71 1.40 20.39
CA GLY A 33 -1.02 2.72 19.84
C GLY A 33 -1.77 3.65 20.81
N GLU A 34 -2.35 3.14 21.91
CA GLU A 34 -3.23 3.90 22.81
C GLU A 34 -2.52 5.10 23.46
N GLY A 35 -1.36 4.85 24.05
CA GLY A 35 -0.60 5.89 24.74
C GLY A 35 -0.22 7.04 23.80
N TYR A 36 0.22 6.71 22.58
CA TYR A 36 0.54 7.70 21.56
C TYR A 36 -0.70 8.45 21.07
N ALA A 37 -1.80 7.76 20.79
CA ALA A 37 -3.04 8.37 20.33
C ALA A 37 -3.58 9.41 21.33
N ASN A 38 -3.59 9.06 22.64
CA ASN A 38 -3.98 9.98 23.70
C ASN A 38 -3.11 11.23 23.77
N GLU A 39 -1.80 11.09 23.62
CA GLU A 39 -0.88 12.24 23.61
C GLU A 39 -1.04 13.07 22.31
N TYR A 40 -1.18 12.42 21.17
CA TYR A 40 -1.45 13.07 19.88
C TYR A 40 -2.73 13.91 19.95
N PHE A 41 -3.83 13.37 20.42
CA PHE A 41 -5.11 14.11 20.54
C PHE A 41 -4.99 15.30 21.50
N ARG A 42 -4.29 15.13 22.63
CA ARG A 42 -4.05 16.23 23.57
C ARG A 42 -3.26 17.35 22.91
N TRP A 43 -2.19 17.01 22.23
CA TRP A 43 -1.37 17.97 21.52
C TRP A 43 -2.15 18.62 20.36
N TYR A 44 -2.79 17.84 19.51
CA TYR A 44 -3.55 18.35 18.37
C TYR A 44 -4.71 19.28 18.81
N SER A 45 -5.38 18.95 19.91
CA SER A 45 -6.44 19.79 20.48
C SER A 45 -5.92 21.12 21.02
N SER A 46 -4.66 21.19 21.44
CA SER A 46 -4.04 22.43 21.93
C SER A 46 -3.66 23.41 20.81
N LEU A 47 -3.64 22.97 19.54
CA LEU A 47 -3.36 23.82 18.40
C LEU A 47 -4.50 24.80 18.13
N SER A 48 -4.16 26.04 17.73
CA SER A 48 -5.13 27.01 17.21
C SER A 48 -5.76 26.52 15.89
N THR A 49 -6.87 27.11 15.48
CA THR A 49 -7.54 26.79 14.22
C THR A 49 -6.59 26.94 13.02
N GLU A 50 -5.79 27.99 12.99
CA GLU A 50 -4.81 28.21 11.92
C GLU A 50 -3.70 27.17 11.91
N GLU A 51 -3.21 26.77 13.09
CA GLU A 51 -2.19 25.72 13.22
C GLU A 51 -2.75 24.36 12.80
N LYS A 52 -3.98 24.03 13.17
CA LYS A 52 -4.65 22.80 12.70
C LYS A 52 -4.75 22.77 11.17
N GLN A 53 -5.15 23.86 10.54
CA GLN A 53 -5.20 23.95 9.07
C GLN A 53 -3.82 23.73 8.43
N LYS A 54 -2.77 24.36 8.95
CA LYS A 54 -1.39 24.16 8.48
C LYS A 54 -0.93 22.71 8.68
N TYR A 55 -1.22 22.12 9.82
CA TYR A 55 -0.88 20.73 10.10
C TYR A 55 -1.60 19.75 9.15
N GLN A 56 -2.88 19.95 8.88
CA GLN A 56 -3.66 19.15 7.93
C GLN A 56 -3.11 19.26 6.49
N GLN A 57 -2.63 20.43 6.10
CA GLN A 57 -1.95 20.62 4.81
C GLN A 57 -0.59 19.89 4.76
N MET A 58 0.15 19.90 5.87
CA MET A 58 1.43 19.20 5.97
C MET A 58 1.27 17.67 5.95
N PHE A 59 0.23 17.17 6.57
CA PHE A 59 -0.06 15.73 6.71
C PHE A 59 -1.49 15.42 6.27
N PRO A 60 -1.76 15.44 4.96
CA PRO A 60 -3.08 15.16 4.43
C PRO A 60 -3.47 13.70 4.70
N GLU A 61 -4.75 13.49 4.95
CA GLU A 61 -5.31 12.17 5.23
C GLU A 61 -5.04 11.19 4.08
N PRO A 62 -4.54 9.97 4.35
CA PRO A 62 -4.55 8.91 3.36
C PRO A 62 -5.99 8.46 3.07
N LYS A 63 -6.18 7.83 1.92
CA LYS A 63 -7.52 7.44 1.44
C LYS A 63 -8.34 6.62 2.43
N GLY A 64 -7.69 5.72 3.19
CA GLY A 64 -8.36 4.95 4.24
C GLY A 64 -8.67 5.74 5.52
N TRP A 65 -8.25 7.00 5.60
CA TRP A 65 -8.44 7.88 6.76
C TRP A 65 -9.25 9.13 6.42
N LEU A 66 -9.91 9.17 5.28
CA LEU A 66 -10.71 10.33 4.86
C LEU A 66 -11.74 10.71 5.91
N GLY A 67 -11.86 12.02 6.20
CA GLY A 67 -12.72 12.55 7.25
C GLY A 67 -12.14 12.49 8.67
N TRP A 68 -10.89 12.02 8.84
CA TRP A 68 -10.25 11.96 10.15
C TRP A 68 -10.17 13.32 10.87
N TYR A 69 -9.84 14.38 10.16
CA TYR A 69 -9.72 15.71 10.73
C TYR A 69 -11.06 16.45 10.90
N LYS A 70 -12.15 15.95 10.31
CA LYS A 70 -13.44 16.64 10.32
C LYS A 70 -14.30 16.29 11.52
N ASP A 71 -13.86 15.31 12.33
CA ASP A 71 -14.62 14.79 13.48
C ASP A 71 -16.08 14.42 13.12
N THR A 72 -16.32 14.11 11.88
CA THR A 72 -17.61 13.62 11.41
C THR A 72 -17.57 12.11 11.50
N ASP A 73 -18.38 11.58 12.42
CA ASP A 73 -18.82 10.18 12.42
C ASP A 73 -19.73 9.86 11.22
N GLU A 74 -19.53 10.54 10.10
CA GLU A 74 -20.08 10.06 8.85
C GLU A 74 -19.43 8.71 8.61
N ASP A 75 -20.22 7.69 8.87
CA ASP A 75 -19.92 6.28 8.61
C ASP A 75 -19.48 6.08 7.17
N ILE A 76 -18.22 6.39 6.91
CA ILE A 76 -17.53 5.83 5.77
C ILE A 76 -17.24 4.38 6.17
N TYR A 77 -18.33 3.63 6.40
CA TYR A 77 -18.27 2.20 6.55
C TYR A 77 -17.83 1.62 5.22
N ASP A 78 -16.55 1.55 5.08
CA ASP A 78 -15.97 0.68 4.12
C ASP A 78 -15.99 -0.75 4.71
N ASP A 79 -16.40 -1.70 3.90
CA ASP A 79 -16.58 -3.12 4.21
C ASP A 79 -15.27 -3.84 4.63
N GLY A 80 -14.45 -3.17 5.47
CA GLY A 80 -13.19 -3.69 6.01
C GLY A 80 -11.97 -3.50 5.11
N THR A 81 -12.05 -2.64 4.10
CA THR A 81 -10.85 -2.25 3.34
C THR A 81 -10.06 -1.20 4.13
N LEU A 82 -8.80 -1.49 4.39
CA LEU A 82 -7.99 -0.84 5.42
C LEU A 82 -7.47 0.54 5.01
N PHE A 83 -7.20 0.75 3.73
CA PHE A 83 -6.56 1.98 3.23
C PHE A 83 -7.22 2.54 1.96
N TRP A 84 -8.09 1.77 1.30
CA TRP A 84 -8.66 2.14 0.02
C TRP A 84 -10.11 1.75 -0.07
N SER A 85 -11.00 2.71 -0.26
CA SER A 85 -12.44 2.43 -0.37
C SER A 85 -12.78 1.80 -1.71
N LYS A 86 -13.80 0.94 -1.72
CA LYS A 86 -14.30 0.25 -2.92
C LYS A 86 -14.82 1.21 -4.00
N ASP A 87 -15.31 2.38 -3.60
CA ASP A 87 -15.86 3.39 -4.50
C ASP A 87 -14.79 4.31 -5.08
N HIS A 88 -13.52 4.09 -4.72
CA HIS A 88 -12.43 4.90 -5.18
C HIS A 88 -12.12 4.61 -6.65
N LYS A 89 -12.28 5.62 -7.50
CA LYS A 89 -11.89 5.52 -8.92
C LYS A 89 -10.38 5.55 -9.07
N LEU A 90 -9.83 4.52 -9.67
CA LEU A 90 -8.42 4.45 -10.01
C LEU A 90 -8.07 5.50 -11.05
N LYS A 91 -6.96 6.20 -10.85
CA LYS A 91 -6.41 7.20 -11.76
C LYS A 91 -5.77 6.55 -12.99
N TYR A 92 -5.19 5.37 -12.79
CA TYR A 92 -4.40 4.66 -13.80
C TYR A 92 -5.14 3.44 -14.34
N SER A 93 -5.16 3.30 -15.67
CA SER A 93 -5.72 2.16 -16.37
C SER A 93 -5.02 1.93 -17.72
N LEU A 94 -5.15 0.73 -18.26
CA LEU A 94 -4.64 0.41 -19.59
C LEU A 94 -5.28 1.29 -20.67
N ASP A 95 -6.60 1.51 -20.59
CA ASP A 95 -7.32 2.35 -21.55
C ASP A 95 -6.82 3.80 -21.55
N SER A 96 -6.55 4.35 -20.36
CA SER A 96 -5.99 5.70 -20.22
C SER A 96 -4.58 5.78 -20.84
N LEU A 97 -3.74 4.78 -20.56
CA LEU A 97 -2.39 4.71 -21.11
C LEU A 97 -2.41 4.55 -22.64
N GLN A 98 -3.28 3.70 -23.17
CA GLN A 98 -3.44 3.51 -24.62
C GLN A 98 -3.96 4.78 -25.32
N LYS A 99 -4.86 5.51 -24.70
CA LYS A 99 -5.33 6.83 -25.18
C LYS A 99 -4.16 7.82 -25.27
N ASP A 100 -3.35 7.91 -24.23
CA ASP A 100 -2.17 8.78 -24.21
C ASP A 100 -1.17 8.40 -25.28
N PHE A 101 -0.92 7.10 -25.46
CA PHE A 101 -0.02 6.57 -26.47
C PHE A 101 -0.48 6.90 -27.91
N ARG A 102 -1.78 6.73 -28.22
CA ARG A 102 -2.35 7.11 -29.54
C ARG A 102 -2.21 8.61 -29.83
N LYS A 103 -2.18 9.45 -28.79
CA LYS A 103 -1.96 10.90 -28.90
C LYS A 103 -0.48 11.28 -29.05
N GLY A 104 0.42 10.31 -29.12
CA GLY A 104 1.88 10.51 -29.25
C GLY A 104 2.56 11.00 -27.96
N LYS A 105 1.91 10.86 -26.79
CA LYS A 105 2.52 11.26 -25.52
C LYS A 105 3.72 10.37 -25.19
N LYS A 106 4.88 10.99 -25.04
CA LYS A 106 6.11 10.27 -24.64
C LYS A 106 5.97 9.76 -23.22
N THR A 107 6.15 8.45 -23.03
CA THR A 107 6.02 7.76 -21.75
C THR A 107 7.33 7.10 -21.36
N LYS A 108 7.75 7.27 -20.12
CA LYS A 108 8.89 6.54 -19.53
C LYS A 108 8.34 5.34 -18.78
N TYR A 109 8.92 4.17 -19.00
CA TYR A 109 8.50 2.91 -18.37
C TYR A 109 9.57 2.39 -17.40
N ILE A 110 9.12 1.68 -16.35
CA ILE A 110 9.95 0.76 -15.58
C ILE A 110 9.31 -0.61 -15.73
N PHE A 111 9.98 -1.49 -16.48
CA PHE A 111 9.60 -2.88 -16.62
C PHE A 111 10.22 -3.69 -15.49
N PHE A 112 9.38 -4.33 -14.66
CA PHE A 112 9.83 -5.18 -13.57
C PHE A 112 9.25 -6.59 -13.73
N TRP A 113 10.03 -7.57 -13.31
CA TRP A 113 9.64 -8.96 -13.21
C TRP A 113 10.68 -9.69 -12.36
N GLY A 114 10.24 -10.81 -11.70
CA GLY A 114 11.08 -11.52 -10.76
C GLY A 114 11.09 -10.87 -9.37
N HIS A 115 11.63 -11.62 -8.39
CA HIS A 115 11.57 -11.24 -6.97
C HIS A 115 12.91 -11.48 -6.25
N GLN A 116 13.98 -11.72 -7.01
CA GLN A 116 15.29 -11.94 -6.42
C GLN A 116 15.94 -10.60 -6.05
N PRO A 117 16.56 -10.49 -4.87
CA PRO A 117 17.39 -9.35 -4.54
C PRO A 117 18.60 -9.28 -5.47
N SER A 118 19.18 -8.10 -5.61
CA SER A 118 20.45 -7.94 -6.29
C SER A 118 21.59 -8.60 -5.50
N SER A 119 22.67 -8.96 -6.19
CA SER A 119 23.84 -9.60 -5.57
C SER A 119 24.53 -8.73 -4.52
N ASP A 120 24.41 -7.41 -4.62
CA ASP A 120 24.95 -6.41 -3.69
C ASP A 120 23.96 -6.01 -2.58
N GLY A 121 22.80 -6.67 -2.48
CA GLY A 121 21.78 -6.43 -1.47
C GLY A 121 20.95 -5.15 -1.65
N LYS A 122 21.21 -4.35 -2.70
CA LYS A 122 20.46 -3.11 -2.94
C LYS A 122 19.04 -3.37 -3.39
N ILE A 123 18.15 -2.48 -3.00
CA ILE A 123 16.77 -2.47 -3.49
C ILE A 123 16.74 -2.15 -4.98
N THR A 124 16.09 -3.00 -5.75
CA THR A 124 15.90 -2.85 -7.20
C THR A 124 14.42 -2.94 -7.57
N LYS A 125 14.14 -2.81 -8.87
CA LYS A 125 12.76 -2.93 -9.39
C LYS A 125 12.06 -4.25 -9.03
N SER A 126 12.79 -5.30 -8.67
CA SER A 126 12.24 -6.57 -8.21
C SER A 126 11.47 -6.45 -6.90
N CYS A 127 11.72 -5.40 -6.10
CA CYS A 127 10.95 -5.12 -4.88
C CYS A 127 9.46 -4.85 -5.15
N MET A 128 9.10 -4.47 -6.37
CA MET A 128 7.71 -4.25 -6.79
C MET A 128 6.93 -5.56 -7.00
N SER A 129 7.62 -6.71 -7.10
CA SER A 129 6.96 -8.01 -7.21
C SER A 129 6.15 -8.35 -5.94
N GLN A 130 5.04 -9.04 -6.14
CA GLN A 130 4.23 -9.61 -5.06
C GLN A 130 4.99 -10.68 -4.26
N TRP A 131 5.98 -11.33 -4.87
CA TRP A 131 6.79 -12.38 -4.27
C TRP A 131 8.05 -11.86 -3.56
N TRP A 132 8.33 -10.57 -3.67
CA TRP A 132 9.45 -9.96 -2.94
C TRP A 132 9.26 -10.15 -1.44
N LYS A 133 10.27 -10.71 -0.79
CA LYS A 133 10.26 -10.91 0.66
C LYS A 133 10.40 -9.57 1.36
N SER A 134 9.32 -9.10 1.93
CA SER A 134 9.27 -7.92 2.79
C SER A 134 8.23 -8.16 3.87
N LYS A 135 8.63 -8.03 5.12
CA LYS A 135 7.71 -8.18 6.25
C LYS A 135 6.90 -6.91 6.42
N PHE A 136 5.60 -7.05 6.58
CA PHE A 136 4.71 -5.96 6.98
C PHE A 136 3.55 -6.51 7.82
N THR A 137 2.92 -5.62 8.56
CA THR A 137 1.85 -5.97 9.50
C THR A 137 0.60 -5.15 9.17
N ILE A 138 -0.56 -5.77 9.28
CA ILE A 138 -1.84 -5.07 9.25
C ILE A 138 -2.61 -5.53 10.49
N ASP A 139 -2.85 -4.61 11.40
CA ASP A 139 -3.38 -4.85 12.75
C ASP A 139 -2.57 -5.94 13.48
N THR A 140 -3.14 -7.12 13.70
CA THR A 140 -2.48 -8.23 14.38
C THR A 140 -1.88 -9.25 13.42
N SER A 141 -2.08 -9.11 12.12
CA SER A 141 -1.65 -10.09 11.12
C SER A 141 -0.30 -9.69 10.50
N HIS A 142 0.64 -10.62 10.51
CA HIS A 142 1.97 -10.46 9.95
C HIS A 142 2.10 -11.18 8.62
N TYR A 143 2.72 -10.54 7.64
CA TYR A 143 2.91 -11.09 6.31
C TYR A 143 4.39 -11.06 5.90
N CYS A 144 4.84 -12.10 5.22
CA CYS A 144 6.22 -12.20 4.73
C CYS A 144 6.42 -11.63 3.32
N CYS A 145 5.32 -11.46 2.57
CA CYS A 145 5.29 -10.89 1.23
C CYS A 145 3.85 -10.53 0.82
N MET A 146 3.70 -9.78 -0.26
CA MET A 146 2.39 -9.39 -0.77
C MET A 146 1.54 -10.57 -1.25
N GLU A 147 2.15 -11.62 -1.83
CA GLU A 147 1.42 -12.82 -2.22
C GLU A 147 0.73 -13.47 -1.02
N GLN A 148 1.40 -13.50 0.16
CA GLN A 148 0.79 -14.05 1.37
C GLN A 148 -0.43 -13.24 1.81
N TYR A 149 -0.33 -11.93 1.82
CA TYR A 149 -1.47 -11.06 2.14
C TYR A 149 -2.62 -11.28 1.17
N MET A 150 -2.36 -11.21 -0.13
CA MET A 150 -3.39 -11.38 -1.16
C MET A 150 -4.11 -12.72 -1.06
N MET A 151 -3.38 -13.82 -0.83
CA MET A 151 -3.98 -15.15 -0.68
C MET A 151 -4.70 -15.31 0.65
N ALA A 152 -4.21 -14.71 1.73
CA ALA A 152 -4.90 -14.69 3.02
C ALA A 152 -6.25 -13.95 2.92
N GLU A 153 -6.27 -12.77 2.27
CA GLU A 153 -7.52 -12.03 2.03
C GLU A 153 -8.50 -12.83 1.15
N LYS A 154 -7.98 -13.55 0.16
CA LYS A 154 -8.80 -14.45 -0.63
C LYS A 154 -9.46 -15.54 0.24
N ALA A 155 -8.69 -16.18 1.10
CA ALA A 155 -9.22 -17.21 2.01
C ALA A 155 -10.26 -16.63 3.00
N ARG A 156 -10.04 -15.40 3.50
CA ARG A 156 -11.01 -14.69 4.37
C ARG A 156 -12.32 -14.39 3.65
N ILE A 157 -12.26 -13.88 2.41
CA ILE A 157 -13.47 -13.57 1.61
C ILE A 157 -14.35 -14.81 1.44
N PHE A 158 -13.75 -15.97 1.24
CA PHE A 158 -14.46 -17.23 0.99
C PHE A 158 -14.60 -18.12 2.23
N ASN A 159 -14.30 -17.57 3.43
CA ASN A 159 -14.43 -18.24 4.73
C ASN A 159 -13.72 -19.61 4.79
N ASP A 160 -12.54 -19.74 4.16
CA ASP A 160 -11.74 -20.96 4.17
C ASP A 160 -10.62 -20.87 5.21
N GLN A 161 -10.95 -21.19 6.47
CA GLN A 161 -10.02 -21.09 7.58
C GLN A 161 -8.81 -22.04 7.43
N ASP A 162 -9.01 -23.26 6.90
CA ASP A 162 -7.92 -24.21 6.71
C ASP A 162 -6.86 -23.69 5.75
N MET A 163 -7.31 -23.09 4.64
CA MET A 163 -6.39 -22.46 3.68
C MET A 163 -5.78 -21.18 4.22
N LEU A 164 -6.53 -20.38 4.99
CA LEU A 164 -5.99 -19.20 5.66
C LEU A 164 -4.83 -19.57 6.58
N ASP A 165 -5.01 -20.58 7.42
CA ASP A 165 -3.97 -21.06 8.35
C ASP A 165 -2.74 -21.61 7.62
N ALA A 166 -2.95 -22.39 6.55
CA ALA A 166 -1.86 -22.88 5.71
C ALA A 166 -1.07 -21.76 5.04
N ILE A 167 -1.76 -20.75 4.51
CA ILE A 167 -1.16 -19.58 3.89
C ILE A 167 -0.33 -18.79 4.89
N LEU A 168 -0.88 -18.50 6.07
CA LEU A 168 -0.19 -17.69 7.10
C LEU A 168 1.02 -18.40 7.71
N LYS A 169 1.03 -19.73 7.74
CA LYS A 169 2.18 -20.53 8.22
C LYS A 169 3.30 -20.66 7.19
N SER A 170 3.03 -20.44 5.90
CA SER A 170 4.02 -20.64 4.84
C SER A 170 4.86 -19.38 4.59
N ASN A 171 6.19 -19.56 4.42
CA ASN A 171 7.12 -18.52 4.00
C ASN A 171 7.58 -18.67 2.53
N SER A 172 6.97 -19.58 1.78
CA SER A 172 7.28 -19.83 0.38
C SER A 172 6.20 -19.21 -0.53
N PRO A 173 6.50 -18.15 -1.30
CA PRO A 173 5.51 -17.56 -2.20
C PRO A 173 4.89 -18.54 -3.19
N LYS A 174 5.66 -19.56 -3.61
CA LYS A 174 5.16 -20.62 -4.48
C LYS A 174 4.07 -21.44 -3.79
N GLN A 175 4.34 -21.93 -2.57
CA GLN A 175 3.36 -22.68 -1.77
C GLN A 175 2.14 -21.84 -1.42
N ILE A 176 2.35 -20.59 -1.04
CA ILE A 176 1.29 -19.62 -0.73
C ILE A 176 0.34 -19.50 -1.93
N LYS A 177 0.88 -19.35 -3.14
CA LYS A 177 0.09 -19.30 -4.36
C LYS A 177 -0.67 -20.58 -4.64
N GLU A 178 -0.04 -21.72 -4.37
CA GLU A 178 -0.67 -23.04 -4.51
C GLU A 178 -1.86 -23.20 -3.53
N PHE A 179 -1.71 -22.79 -2.27
CA PHE A 179 -2.80 -22.76 -1.30
C PHE A 179 -3.92 -21.82 -1.72
N GLY A 180 -3.59 -20.63 -2.18
CA GLY A 180 -4.56 -19.66 -2.69
C GLY A 180 -5.38 -20.17 -3.89
N ARG A 181 -4.83 -21.10 -4.70
CA ARG A 181 -5.57 -21.79 -5.77
C ARG A 181 -6.54 -22.86 -5.25
N LYS A 182 -6.31 -23.37 -4.05
CA LYS A 182 -7.12 -24.42 -3.41
C LYS A 182 -8.21 -23.85 -2.49
N VAL A 183 -8.33 -22.53 -2.37
CA VAL A 183 -9.38 -21.89 -1.56
C VAL A 183 -10.74 -22.36 -2.05
N ARG A 184 -11.52 -22.94 -1.13
CA ARG A 184 -12.88 -23.46 -1.36
C ARG A 184 -13.88 -22.34 -1.57
N HIS A 185 -15.00 -22.64 -2.18
CA HIS A 185 -16.10 -21.71 -2.44
C HIS A 185 -15.70 -20.46 -3.23
N PHE A 186 -14.62 -20.57 -4.02
CA PHE A 186 -14.11 -19.48 -4.82
C PHE A 186 -15.14 -19.03 -5.87
N ASP A 187 -15.44 -17.74 -5.89
CA ASP A 187 -16.26 -17.07 -6.89
C ASP A 187 -15.43 -15.98 -7.59
N GLU A 188 -15.29 -16.10 -8.91
CA GLU A 188 -14.47 -15.17 -9.71
C GLU A 188 -15.06 -13.76 -9.73
N GLU A 189 -16.39 -13.60 -9.67
CA GLU A 189 -17.00 -12.29 -9.72
C GLU A 189 -16.79 -11.54 -8.39
N ILE A 190 -16.98 -12.21 -7.27
CA ILE A 190 -16.69 -11.67 -5.95
C ILE A 190 -15.20 -11.28 -5.85
N TRP A 191 -14.30 -12.18 -6.29
CA TRP A 191 -12.87 -11.92 -6.30
C TRP A 191 -12.51 -10.71 -7.15
N ARG A 192 -13.05 -10.61 -8.36
CA ARG A 192 -12.80 -9.50 -9.29
C ARG A 192 -13.19 -8.15 -8.72
N ARG A 193 -14.29 -8.08 -7.95
CA ARG A 193 -14.73 -6.85 -7.28
C ARG A 193 -13.80 -6.43 -6.15
N LYS A 194 -13.23 -7.38 -5.42
CA LYS A 194 -12.44 -7.10 -4.20
C LYS A 194 -10.93 -7.05 -4.42
N ARG A 195 -10.41 -7.76 -5.41
CA ARG A 195 -8.95 -7.92 -5.61
C ARG A 195 -8.19 -6.60 -5.76
N SER A 196 -8.80 -5.59 -6.39
CA SER A 196 -8.13 -4.29 -6.59
C SER A 196 -7.89 -3.57 -5.27
N ALA A 197 -8.88 -3.52 -4.39
CA ALA A 197 -8.72 -2.93 -3.05
C ALA A 197 -7.68 -3.69 -2.23
N ILE A 198 -7.70 -5.03 -2.28
CA ILE A 198 -6.72 -5.89 -1.59
C ILE A 198 -5.30 -5.54 -2.03
N ILE A 199 -5.04 -5.48 -3.33
CA ILE A 199 -3.71 -5.18 -3.85
C ILE A 199 -3.24 -3.77 -3.48
N LEU A 200 -4.14 -2.80 -3.53
CA LEU A 200 -3.83 -1.42 -3.12
C LEU A 200 -3.48 -1.36 -1.63
N ASN A 201 -4.31 -1.95 -0.78
CA ASN A 201 -4.14 -1.92 0.67
C ASN A 201 -2.84 -2.62 1.10
N GLY A 202 -2.59 -3.81 0.60
CA GLY A 202 -1.38 -4.56 0.96
C GLY A 202 -0.10 -3.90 0.45
N ASN A 203 -0.08 -3.38 -0.79
CA ASN A 203 1.08 -2.64 -1.28
C ASN A 203 1.27 -1.31 -0.52
N PHE A 204 0.19 -0.63 -0.16
CA PHE A 204 0.31 0.57 0.67
C PHE A 204 0.97 0.24 2.02
N ALA A 205 0.52 -0.81 2.72
CA ALA A 205 1.12 -1.26 3.98
C ALA A 205 2.58 -1.69 3.79
N LYS A 206 2.89 -2.50 2.78
CA LYS A 206 4.25 -2.94 2.45
C LYS A 206 5.22 -1.79 2.25
N PHE A 207 4.85 -0.82 1.41
CA PHE A 207 5.75 0.28 1.06
C PHE A 207 5.79 1.39 2.12
N LEU A 208 4.72 1.60 2.88
CA LEU A 208 4.72 2.60 3.95
C LEU A 208 5.57 2.16 5.15
N GLN A 209 5.57 0.86 5.48
CA GLN A 209 6.26 0.32 6.67
C GLN A 209 7.76 0.08 6.45
N ASP A 210 8.24 0.05 5.23
CA ASP A 210 9.66 -0.13 4.90
C ASP A 210 10.19 1.13 4.20
N ASN A 211 11.09 1.85 4.87
CA ASN A 211 11.57 3.12 4.37
C ASN A 211 12.38 2.99 3.06
N GLU A 212 13.16 1.93 2.89
CA GLU A 212 13.95 1.73 1.66
C GLU A 212 13.02 1.43 0.47
N LEU A 213 12.03 0.56 0.69
CA LEU A 213 11.01 0.26 -0.33
C LEU A 213 10.17 1.50 -0.66
N LYS A 214 9.76 2.27 0.36
CA LYS A 214 9.02 3.53 0.21
C LYS A 214 9.78 4.51 -0.67
N GLN A 215 11.05 4.78 -0.34
CA GLN A 215 11.89 5.70 -1.10
C GLN A 215 12.10 5.22 -2.54
N TYR A 216 12.33 3.91 -2.73
CA TYR A 216 12.44 3.35 -4.08
C TYR A 216 11.19 3.60 -4.92
N LEU A 217 10.00 3.34 -4.38
CA LEU A 217 8.75 3.53 -5.09
C LEU A 217 8.50 5.02 -5.41
N ILE A 218 8.73 5.92 -4.45
CA ILE A 218 8.58 7.38 -4.63
C ILE A 218 9.50 7.90 -5.75
N GLN A 219 10.73 7.42 -5.84
CA GLN A 219 11.69 7.81 -6.89
C GLN A 219 11.25 7.39 -8.31
N THR A 220 10.27 6.52 -8.44
CA THR A 220 9.67 6.17 -9.74
C THR A 220 8.67 7.21 -10.26
N LYS A 221 8.47 8.33 -9.57
CA LYS A 221 7.54 9.41 -9.96
C LYS A 221 7.71 9.77 -11.44
N GLY A 222 6.58 9.91 -12.14
CA GLY A 222 6.56 10.26 -13.56
C GLY A 222 6.86 9.12 -14.53
N LYS A 223 7.06 7.88 -14.04
CA LYS A 223 7.23 6.69 -14.87
C LYS A 223 6.01 5.76 -14.73
N VAL A 224 5.67 5.07 -15.80
CA VAL A 224 4.66 3.99 -15.77
C VAL A 224 5.36 2.71 -15.32
N LEU A 225 4.78 2.08 -14.29
CA LEU A 225 5.27 0.81 -13.75
C LEU A 225 4.58 -0.32 -14.50
N VAL A 226 5.35 -1.31 -14.94
CA VAL A 226 4.85 -2.37 -15.82
C VAL A 226 5.37 -3.72 -15.34
N GLU A 227 4.46 -4.61 -14.96
CA GLU A 227 4.83 -5.99 -14.68
C GLU A 227 5.01 -6.76 -15.98
N ALA A 228 6.27 -6.94 -16.40
CA ALA A 228 6.66 -7.62 -17.63
C ALA A 228 6.70 -9.14 -17.43
N SER A 229 5.58 -9.71 -17.00
CA SER A 229 5.41 -11.15 -16.86
C SER A 229 4.81 -11.75 -18.13
N PRO A 230 5.49 -12.70 -18.80
CA PRO A 230 4.96 -13.36 -19.98
C PRO A 230 3.79 -14.31 -19.66
N PHE A 231 3.65 -14.70 -18.40
CA PHE A 231 2.67 -15.71 -17.95
C PHE A 231 1.45 -15.10 -17.28
N ASP A 232 1.50 -13.82 -16.86
CA ASP A 232 0.40 -13.16 -16.15
C ASP A 232 -0.24 -12.09 -17.04
N LYS A 233 -1.51 -12.33 -17.38
CA LYS A 233 -2.32 -11.40 -18.20
C LYS A 233 -3.26 -10.54 -17.37
N ILE A 234 -3.30 -10.74 -16.06
CA ILE A 234 -4.15 -9.98 -15.14
C ILE A 234 -3.29 -8.92 -14.44
N TRP A 235 -2.30 -9.36 -13.70
CA TRP A 235 -1.43 -8.45 -12.95
C TRP A 235 -0.34 -7.85 -13.84
N GLY A 236 0.18 -8.62 -14.79
CA GLY A 236 1.18 -8.23 -15.76
C GLY A 236 0.62 -7.95 -17.16
N ILE A 237 1.53 -7.76 -18.11
CA ILE A 237 1.22 -7.41 -19.51
C ILE A 237 1.20 -8.60 -20.46
N GLY A 238 1.52 -9.81 -19.99
CA GLY A 238 1.60 -11.01 -20.84
C GLY A 238 2.71 -10.99 -21.87
N LEU A 239 3.73 -10.15 -21.69
CA LEU A 239 4.95 -10.05 -22.50
C LEU A 239 6.18 -10.08 -21.58
N SER A 240 7.29 -10.61 -22.09
CA SER A 240 8.59 -10.58 -21.41
C SER A 240 9.26 -9.21 -21.54
N VAL A 241 10.30 -8.97 -20.73
CA VAL A 241 11.09 -7.74 -20.78
C VAL A 241 11.86 -7.59 -22.11
N ASP A 242 12.13 -8.70 -22.78
CA ASP A 242 12.89 -8.76 -24.04
C ASP A 242 11.98 -8.71 -25.29
N ASP A 243 10.65 -8.59 -25.10
CA ASP A 243 9.72 -8.50 -26.22
C ASP A 243 9.87 -7.15 -26.93
N GLU A 244 10.03 -7.15 -28.25
CA GLU A 244 10.19 -5.94 -29.07
C GLU A 244 9.02 -4.95 -28.92
N ASN A 245 7.83 -5.47 -28.66
CA ASN A 245 6.59 -4.71 -28.52
C ASN A 245 6.33 -4.19 -27.10
N ILE A 246 7.23 -4.45 -26.17
CA ILE A 246 7.00 -4.16 -24.74
C ILE A 246 6.67 -2.68 -24.47
N LYS A 247 7.22 -1.76 -25.27
CA LYS A 247 6.99 -0.31 -25.13
C LYS A 247 5.68 0.17 -25.77
N ASN A 248 4.97 -0.70 -26.49
CA ASN A 248 3.73 -0.38 -27.16
C ASN A 248 2.52 -0.95 -26.37
N PRO A 249 1.82 -0.14 -25.57
CA PRO A 249 0.72 -0.64 -24.73
C PRO A 249 -0.50 -1.12 -25.55
N LEU A 250 -0.57 -0.84 -26.85
CA LEU A 250 -1.61 -1.35 -27.73
C LEU A 250 -1.44 -2.85 -28.05
N LEU A 251 -0.21 -3.36 -27.87
CA LEU A 251 0.15 -4.76 -28.16
C LEU A 251 0.28 -5.61 -26.88
N TRP A 252 0.06 -5.04 -25.72
CA TRP A 252 0.06 -5.79 -24.46
C TRP A 252 -1.07 -6.83 -24.44
N LYS A 253 -0.73 -8.02 -24.00
CA LYS A 253 -1.66 -9.17 -23.91
C LYS A 253 -2.33 -9.28 -22.54
N GLY A 254 -2.00 -8.38 -21.62
CA GLY A 254 -2.49 -8.36 -20.23
C GLY A 254 -2.78 -6.95 -19.75
N GLN A 255 -3.39 -6.86 -18.56
CA GLN A 255 -4.02 -5.65 -18.03
C GLN A 255 -3.09 -4.74 -17.21
N ASN A 256 -1.92 -5.23 -16.80
CA ASN A 256 -0.96 -4.50 -15.94
C ASN A 256 -1.57 -3.99 -14.62
N LEU A 257 -2.48 -4.72 -14.01
CA LEU A 257 -3.18 -4.24 -12.81
C LEU A 257 -2.22 -3.97 -11.65
N LEU A 258 -1.14 -4.77 -11.49
CA LEU A 258 -0.15 -4.53 -10.45
C LEU A 258 0.62 -3.23 -10.68
N GLY A 259 1.07 -3.00 -11.92
CA GLY A 259 1.79 -1.77 -12.25
C GLY A 259 0.96 -0.52 -11.94
N PHE A 260 -0.32 -0.51 -12.31
CA PHE A 260 -1.23 0.61 -12.03
C PHE A 260 -1.53 0.75 -10.54
N ALA A 261 -1.73 -0.34 -9.81
CA ALA A 261 -1.91 -0.30 -8.36
C ALA A 261 -0.69 0.30 -7.64
N LEU A 262 0.51 -0.07 -8.03
CA LEU A 262 1.75 0.52 -7.49
C LEU A 262 1.88 2.01 -7.79
N MET A 263 1.39 2.46 -8.94
CA MET A 263 1.36 3.90 -9.28
C MET A 263 0.38 4.67 -8.39
N GLU A 264 -0.79 4.10 -8.08
CA GLU A 264 -1.75 4.68 -7.12
C GLU A 264 -1.14 4.78 -5.72
N VAL A 265 -0.52 3.68 -5.25
CA VAL A 265 0.17 3.64 -3.94
C VAL A 265 1.30 4.66 -3.89
N ARG A 266 2.12 4.75 -4.95
CA ARG A 266 3.19 5.74 -5.05
C ARG A 266 2.69 7.17 -4.89
N ASP A 267 1.63 7.52 -5.62
CA ASP A 267 1.08 8.88 -5.60
C ASP A 267 0.53 9.20 -4.20
N GLU A 268 -0.08 8.22 -3.51
CA GLU A 268 -0.55 8.39 -2.15
C GLU A 268 0.62 8.58 -1.16
N LEU A 269 1.67 7.77 -1.27
CA LEU A 269 2.87 7.89 -0.43
C LEU A 269 3.56 9.24 -0.63
N ILE A 270 3.68 9.71 -1.87
CA ILE A 270 4.23 11.05 -2.16
C ILE A 270 3.42 12.12 -1.41
N LYS A 271 2.09 12.02 -1.44
CA LYS A 271 1.19 12.99 -0.80
C LYS A 271 1.35 13.02 0.72
N ILE A 272 1.30 11.85 1.37
CA ILE A 272 1.25 11.78 2.83
C ILE A 272 2.62 11.87 3.51
N CYS A 273 3.70 11.56 2.78
CA CYS A 273 5.07 11.57 3.30
C CYS A 273 5.87 12.84 2.91
N GLU A 274 5.25 13.82 2.23
CA GLU A 274 5.94 15.02 1.74
C GLU A 274 6.69 15.78 2.85
N ASN A 275 6.11 15.83 4.05
CA ASN A 275 6.67 16.53 5.20
C ASN A 275 7.23 15.57 6.28
N GLU A 276 7.44 14.30 5.95
CA GLU A 276 7.92 13.27 6.89
C GLU A 276 9.32 13.61 7.47
N ASN A 277 10.14 14.34 6.72
CA ASN A 277 11.45 14.83 7.15
C ASN A 277 11.42 15.82 8.34
N ARG A 278 10.24 16.37 8.69
CA ARG A 278 10.06 17.24 9.88
C ARG A 278 9.84 16.44 11.16
N ILE A 279 9.63 15.13 11.05
CA ILE A 279 9.31 14.24 12.18
C ILE A 279 10.59 13.70 12.79
N ASP A 280 10.74 13.85 14.10
CA ASP A 280 11.83 13.27 14.88
C ASP A 280 11.45 11.86 15.35
N TYR A 281 11.44 10.90 14.42
CA TYR A 281 11.09 9.51 14.72
C TYR A 281 12.01 8.86 15.77
N GLU A 282 13.30 9.19 15.79
CA GLU A 282 14.23 8.62 16.76
C GLU A 282 13.79 8.92 18.19
N SER A 283 13.43 10.16 18.43
CA SER A 283 12.92 10.59 19.72
C SER A 283 11.56 10.00 20.07
N LEU A 284 10.68 9.84 19.07
CA LEU A 284 9.33 9.29 19.26
C LEU A 284 9.40 7.78 19.59
N TYR A 285 10.22 7.01 18.88
CA TYR A 285 10.38 5.58 19.16
C TYR A 285 11.03 5.28 20.51
N LYS A 286 11.92 6.18 21.01
CA LYS A 286 12.45 6.06 22.38
C LYS A 286 11.37 6.28 23.46
N GLN A 287 10.31 7.01 23.12
CA GLN A 287 9.24 7.37 24.06
C GLN A 287 8.05 6.42 23.98
N TYR A 288 7.70 5.94 22.79
CA TYR A 288 6.47 5.21 22.51
C TYR A 288 6.70 3.85 21.80
N GLY A 289 7.95 3.52 21.45
CA GLY A 289 8.32 2.27 20.76
C GLY A 289 8.48 1.06 21.70
#